data_640538ac73347245deb80ec22953e044
#
_entry.id   640538ac73347245deb80ec22953e044
#
_cell.length_a   1.000
_cell.length_b   1.000
_cell.length_c   1.000
_cell.angle_alpha   90.00
_cell.angle_beta   90.00
_cell.angle_gamma   90.00
#
_symmetry.space_group_name_H-M   'P 1'
#
loop_
_entity.id
_entity.type
_entity.pdbx_description
1 polymer ?
#
loop_
_entity_poly.entity_id
_entity_poly.type
_entity_poly.pdbx_seq_one_letter_code
_entity_poly.pdbx_strand_id
1 'polypeptide(L)'
;GREAELASRLASIFLEKLLELGAEAGETLKMLNRMLITKDEEVFTTVDLLEIDRMTGDARIIKAGAAPTFIYRQGECYRLDARTAPVGIISEVRAAETKLKLKRGDIVMTSDGITPTDPKPSLPPTGESKTAAALAGAIINRWSESAATGDDMSVSVIRIA
;
A
#
# COMPACT_ATOMS: atom_id res chain seq x y z
N GLY A 1 2.09 17.04 7.53
CA GLY A 1 2.79 17.83 8.56
C GLY A 1 3.48 16.94 9.57
N ARG A 2 4.19 17.53 10.54
CA ARG A 2 5.02 16.80 11.53
C ARG A 2 4.25 15.76 12.36
N GLU A 3 2.99 16.02 12.65
CA GLU A 3 2.12 15.09 13.39
C GLU A 3 1.76 13.87 12.55
N ALA A 4 1.45 14.05 11.26
CA ALA A 4 1.17 12.96 10.35
C ALA A 4 2.41 12.06 10.14
N GLU A 5 3.59 12.66 10.06
CA GLU A 5 4.85 11.92 9.98
C GLU A 5 5.08 11.07 11.24
N LEU A 6 4.85 11.66 12.41
CA LEU A 6 5.01 10.93 13.68
C LEU A 6 4.01 9.78 13.79
N ALA A 7 2.75 10.00 13.40
CA ALA A 7 1.72 8.98 13.39
C ALA A 7 2.07 7.82 12.46
N SER A 8 2.52 8.13 11.25
CA SER A 8 2.94 7.13 10.27
C SER A 8 4.14 6.31 10.76
N ARG A 9 5.14 6.96 11.36
CA ARG A 9 6.31 6.27 11.94
C ARG A 9 5.93 5.36 13.11
N LEU A 10 5.09 5.84 14.02
CA LEU A 10 4.61 5.03 15.15
C LEU A 10 3.80 3.83 14.66
N ALA A 11 2.90 4.05 13.69
CA ALA A 11 2.11 2.96 13.09
C ALA A 11 3.02 1.92 12.43
N SER A 12 4.03 2.35 11.66
CA SER A 12 4.97 1.45 11.00
C SER A 12 5.73 0.58 11.99
N ILE A 13 6.30 1.19 13.04
CA ILE A 13 7.04 0.47 14.08
C ILE A 13 6.12 -0.50 14.83
N PHE A 14 4.91 -0.07 15.16
CA PHE A 14 3.93 -0.89 15.88
C PHE A 14 3.52 -2.11 15.06
N LEU A 15 3.16 -1.92 13.78
CA LEU A 15 2.81 -2.99 12.86
C LEU A 15 3.98 -3.96 12.67
N GLU A 16 5.17 -3.45 12.39
CA GLU A 16 6.37 -4.27 12.20
C GLU A 16 6.61 -5.17 13.42
N LYS A 17 6.64 -4.60 14.63
CA LYS A 17 6.95 -5.38 15.83
C LYS A 17 5.90 -6.44 16.17
N LEU A 18 4.62 -6.14 16.01
CA LEU A 18 3.58 -7.13 16.29
C LEU A 18 3.54 -8.24 15.23
N LEU A 19 3.73 -7.90 13.96
CA LEU A 19 3.80 -8.90 12.89
C LEU A 19 5.05 -9.80 13.02
N GLU A 20 6.21 -9.24 13.39
CA GLU A 20 7.41 -10.03 13.71
C GLU A 20 7.19 -11.02 14.86
N LEU A 21 6.36 -10.66 15.83
CA LEU A 21 5.97 -11.54 16.94
C LEU A 21 4.89 -12.58 16.56
N GLY A 22 4.45 -12.59 15.30
CA GLY A 22 3.47 -13.52 14.76
C GLY A 22 2.02 -13.14 15.04
N ALA A 23 1.75 -11.88 15.41
CA ALA A 23 0.38 -11.41 15.54
C ALA A 23 -0.33 -11.41 14.17
N GLU A 24 -1.64 -11.67 14.18
CA GLU A 24 -2.45 -11.63 12.96
C GLU A 24 -2.65 -10.17 12.52
N ALA A 25 -2.54 -9.89 11.21
CA ALA A 25 -2.54 -8.54 10.68
C ALA A 25 -3.82 -7.76 10.97
N GLY A 26 -4.99 -8.40 10.87
CA GLY A 26 -6.27 -7.76 11.16
C GLY A 26 -6.42 -7.39 12.63
N GLU A 27 -5.94 -8.23 13.55
CA GLU A 27 -5.92 -7.91 14.98
C GLU A 27 -4.93 -6.80 15.30
N THR A 28 -3.76 -6.82 14.66
CA THR A 28 -2.76 -5.75 14.78
C THR A 28 -3.32 -4.40 14.35
N LEU A 29 -4.09 -4.36 13.25
CA LEU A 29 -4.77 -3.14 12.81
C LEU A 29 -5.83 -2.65 13.81
N LYS A 30 -6.61 -3.54 14.41
CA LYS A 30 -7.57 -3.18 15.48
C LYS A 30 -6.86 -2.60 16.70
N MET A 31 -5.72 -3.17 17.10
CA MET A 31 -4.92 -2.66 18.21
C MET A 31 -4.36 -1.28 17.88
N LEU A 32 -3.80 -1.08 16.69
CA LEU A 32 -3.32 0.21 16.22
C LEU A 32 -4.46 1.26 16.21
N ASN A 33 -5.63 0.89 15.71
CA ASN A 33 -6.80 1.77 15.69
C ASN A 33 -7.19 2.25 17.08
N ARG A 34 -7.28 1.33 18.06
CA ARG A 34 -7.57 1.68 19.45
C ARG A 34 -6.51 2.61 20.03
N MET A 35 -5.25 2.35 19.74
CA MET A 35 -4.13 3.19 20.20
C MET A 35 -4.23 4.64 19.66
N LEU A 36 -4.61 4.80 18.38
CA LEU A 36 -4.72 6.13 17.78
C LEU A 36 -5.95 6.89 18.27
N ILE A 37 -7.10 6.22 18.41
CA ILE A 37 -8.35 6.86 18.87
C ILE A 37 -8.27 7.36 20.32
N THR A 38 -7.46 6.72 21.18
CA THR A 38 -7.32 7.14 22.59
C THR A 38 -6.52 8.42 22.78
N LYS A 39 -5.92 8.97 21.72
CA LYS A 39 -5.25 10.27 21.79
C LYS A 39 -6.27 11.39 21.64
N ASP A 40 -6.10 12.46 22.41
CA ASP A 40 -6.94 13.67 22.32
C ASP A 40 -6.76 14.46 21.02
N GLU A 41 -5.81 14.07 20.19
CA GLU A 41 -5.53 14.64 18.88
C GLU A 41 -6.13 13.76 17.78
N GLU A 42 -6.66 14.36 16.72
CA GLU A 42 -7.18 13.65 15.53
C GLU A 42 -6.02 13.05 14.71
N VAL A 43 -5.42 11.98 15.26
CA VAL A 43 -4.32 11.27 14.64
C VAL A 43 -4.84 10.06 13.87
N PHE A 44 -4.66 10.05 12.57
CA PHE A 44 -5.03 8.92 11.73
C PHE A 44 -3.93 8.59 10.71
N THR A 45 -3.98 7.38 10.18
CA THR A 45 -3.06 6.95 9.13
C THR A 45 -3.73 5.95 8.18
N THR A 46 -3.30 5.94 6.95
CA THR A 46 -3.65 4.90 5.99
C THR A 46 -2.71 3.72 6.14
N VAL A 47 -3.22 2.51 5.92
CA VAL A 47 -2.41 1.29 5.98
C VAL A 47 -2.66 0.43 4.75
N ASP A 48 -1.57 0.01 4.12
CA ASP A 48 -1.56 -0.95 3.02
C ASP A 48 -0.53 -2.03 3.34
N LEU A 49 -1.01 -3.23 3.69
CA LEU A 49 -0.18 -4.37 4.04
C LEU A 49 -0.24 -5.42 2.95
N LEU A 50 0.91 -5.90 2.54
CA LEU A 50 1.05 -7.06 1.65
C LEU A 50 1.81 -8.16 2.38
N GLU A 51 1.13 -9.25 2.64
CA GLU A 51 1.74 -10.49 3.14
C GLU A 51 1.90 -11.46 1.98
N ILE A 52 3.06 -12.10 1.87
CA ILE A 52 3.37 -13.05 0.81
C ILE A 52 4.05 -14.28 1.42
N ASP A 53 3.47 -15.45 1.20
CA ASP A 53 4.19 -16.70 1.38
C ASP A 53 5.14 -16.90 0.18
N ARG A 54 6.43 -16.80 0.46
CA ARG A 54 7.47 -16.85 -0.57
C ARG A 54 7.62 -18.24 -1.20
N MET A 55 7.14 -19.28 -0.56
CA MET A 55 7.22 -20.67 -1.06
C MET A 55 6.05 -20.98 -1.99
N THR A 56 4.87 -20.52 -1.64
CA THR A 56 3.63 -20.84 -2.38
C THR A 56 3.18 -19.73 -3.32
N GLY A 57 3.58 -18.48 -3.05
CA GLY A 57 3.07 -17.29 -3.73
C GLY A 57 1.68 -16.88 -3.25
N ASP A 58 1.13 -17.55 -2.24
CA ASP A 58 -0.12 -17.11 -1.65
C ASP A 58 0.09 -15.76 -0.99
N ALA A 59 -0.81 -14.83 -1.27
CA ALA A 59 -0.68 -13.46 -0.82
C ALA A 59 -1.99 -12.91 -0.28
N ARG A 60 -1.87 -11.95 0.63
CA ARG A 60 -2.98 -11.25 1.25
C ARG A 60 -2.67 -9.76 1.26
N ILE A 61 -3.56 -8.96 0.68
CA ILE A 61 -3.50 -7.50 0.72
C ILE A 61 -4.57 -7.02 1.67
N ILE A 62 -4.18 -6.21 2.66
CA ILE A 62 -5.04 -5.67 3.71
C ILE A 62 -4.94 -4.15 3.67
N LYS A 63 -6.06 -3.48 3.44
CA LYS A 63 -6.12 -2.03 3.22
C LYS A 63 -7.05 -1.34 4.23
N ALA A 64 -6.57 -0.24 4.79
CA ALA A 64 -7.37 0.69 5.58
C ALA A 64 -7.10 2.13 5.13
N GLY A 65 -8.06 2.72 4.42
CA GLY A 65 -7.97 4.08 3.87
C GLY A 65 -6.89 4.29 2.80
N ALA A 66 -6.22 3.22 2.36
CA ALA A 66 -5.07 3.32 1.47
C ALA A 66 -5.45 3.46 -0.01
N ALA A 67 -4.57 4.07 -0.78
CA ALA A 67 -4.66 4.21 -2.23
C ALA A 67 -4.76 2.85 -2.95
N PRO A 68 -5.22 2.79 -4.20
CA PRO A 68 -5.31 1.55 -4.95
C PRO A 68 -3.98 0.81 -5.06
N THR A 69 -4.03 -0.52 -5.00
CA THR A 69 -2.90 -1.39 -5.36
C THR A 69 -3.10 -1.91 -6.77
N PHE A 70 -2.05 -1.89 -7.56
CA PHE A 70 -2.06 -2.39 -8.93
C PHE A 70 -1.23 -3.65 -9.04
N ILE A 71 -1.76 -4.67 -9.71
CA ILE A 71 -1.04 -5.90 -10.02
C ILE A 71 -0.96 -6.04 -11.52
N TYR A 72 0.27 -6.12 -12.02
CA TYR A 72 0.53 -6.34 -13.44
C TYR A 72 0.95 -7.78 -13.65
N ARG A 73 0.22 -8.46 -14.54
CA ARG A 73 0.44 -9.86 -14.89
C ARG A 73 0.28 -10.05 -16.39
N GLN A 74 1.31 -10.49 -17.06
CA GLN A 74 1.27 -10.80 -18.51
C GLN A 74 0.72 -9.66 -19.38
N GLY A 75 1.04 -8.41 -19.03
CA GLY A 75 0.56 -7.23 -19.76
C GLY A 75 -0.82 -6.71 -19.30
N GLU A 76 -1.52 -7.44 -18.48
CA GLU A 76 -2.80 -7.03 -17.87
C GLU A 76 -2.58 -6.28 -16.56
N CYS A 77 -3.40 -5.26 -16.31
CA CYS A 77 -3.42 -4.49 -15.08
C CYS A 77 -4.69 -4.80 -14.28
N TYR A 78 -4.50 -5.27 -13.06
CA TYR A 78 -5.57 -5.49 -12.09
C TYR A 78 -5.47 -4.43 -11.01
N ARG A 79 -6.55 -3.68 -10.81
CA ARG A 79 -6.66 -2.64 -9.80
C ARG A 79 -7.44 -3.15 -8.61
N LEU A 80 -6.87 -3.05 -7.42
CA LEU A 80 -7.49 -3.39 -6.14
C LEU A 80 -7.79 -2.11 -5.38
N ASP A 81 -9.05 -1.73 -5.36
CA ASP A 81 -9.58 -0.62 -4.58
C ASP A 81 -10.18 -1.13 -3.27
N ALA A 82 -9.96 -0.37 -2.19
CA ALA A 82 -10.64 -0.58 -0.93
C ALA A 82 -11.22 0.75 -0.43
N ARG A 83 -12.55 0.82 -0.39
CA ARG A 83 -13.25 1.98 0.18
C ARG A 83 -13.45 1.75 1.68
N THR A 84 -12.40 1.97 2.45
CA THR A 84 -12.38 1.83 3.90
C THR A 84 -11.89 3.11 4.55
N ALA A 85 -12.28 3.36 5.79
CA ALA A 85 -11.75 4.49 6.54
C ALA A 85 -10.27 4.23 6.93
N PRO A 86 -9.45 5.29 7.02
CA PRO A 86 -8.14 5.21 7.65
C PRO A 86 -8.22 4.72 9.10
N VAL A 87 -7.11 4.20 9.60
CA VAL A 87 -6.95 3.80 11.00
C VAL A 87 -6.88 5.05 11.88
N GLY A 88 -7.63 5.08 12.97
CA GLY A 88 -7.68 6.20 13.91
C GLY A 88 -8.88 7.14 13.73
N ILE A 89 -9.71 6.97 12.68
CA ILE A 89 -10.88 7.85 12.45
C ILE A 89 -12.15 7.33 13.12
N ILE A 90 -12.39 6.03 13.03
CA ILE A 90 -13.64 5.42 13.55
C ILE A 90 -13.32 4.36 14.60
N SER A 91 -14.23 4.18 15.56
CA SER A 91 -14.02 3.26 16.71
C SER A 91 -13.77 1.81 16.27
N GLU A 92 -14.42 1.38 15.19
CA GLU A 92 -14.23 0.04 14.62
C GLU A 92 -13.66 0.15 13.22
N VAL A 93 -12.35 -0.05 13.10
CA VAL A 93 -11.70 -0.12 11.78
C VAL A 93 -12.14 -1.41 11.07
N ARG A 94 -12.57 -1.25 9.81
CA ARG A 94 -12.87 -2.37 8.90
C ARG A 94 -11.87 -2.31 7.76
N ALA A 95 -10.82 -3.11 7.85
CA ALA A 95 -9.88 -3.28 6.74
C ALA A 95 -10.50 -4.14 5.64
N ALA A 96 -10.25 -3.78 4.40
CA ALA A 96 -10.57 -4.66 3.27
C ALA A 96 -9.45 -5.66 3.08
N GLU A 97 -9.79 -6.94 2.97
CA GLU A 97 -8.84 -8.02 2.72
C GLU A 97 -9.08 -8.63 1.35
N THR A 98 -8.02 -8.79 0.58
CA THR A 98 -8.03 -9.50 -0.71
C THR A 98 -6.99 -10.60 -0.69
N LYS A 99 -7.43 -11.85 -0.87
CA LYS A 99 -6.56 -13.02 -1.03
C LYS A 99 -6.32 -13.28 -2.50
N LEU A 100 -5.08 -13.55 -2.85
CA LEU A 100 -4.69 -13.81 -4.23
C LEU A 100 -3.46 -14.71 -4.26
N LYS A 101 -3.16 -15.22 -5.44
CA LYS A 101 -1.91 -15.96 -5.67
C LYS A 101 -1.03 -15.16 -6.63
N LEU A 102 0.12 -14.73 -6.15
CA LEU A 102 1.14 -14.08 -6.95
C LEU A 102 1.98 -15.14 -7.69
N LYS A 103 2.39 -14.81 -8.90
CA LYS A 103 3.18 -15.70 -9.76
C LYS A 103 4.45 -15.01 -10.17
N ARG A 104 5.43 -15.80 -10.55
CA ARG A 104 6.66 -15.29 -11.14
C ARG A 104 6.37 -14.35 -12.31
N GLY A 105 6.99 -13.19 -12.30
CA GLY A 105 6.78 -12.12 -13.28
C GLY A 105 5.69 -11.12 -12.92
N ASP A 106 4.88 -11.37 -11.88
CA ASP A 106 3.94 -10.37 -11.38
C ASP A 106 4.69 -9.18 -10.79
N ILE A 107 4.10 -8.01 -10.98
CA ILE A 107 4.56 -6.75 -10.39
C ILE A 107 3.43 -6.19 -9.55
N VAL A 108 3.67 -6.02 -8.27
CA VAL A 108 2.73 -5.36 -7.35
C VAL A 108 3.21 -3.93 -7.14
N MET A 109 2.32 -2.98 -7.27
CA MET A 109 2.62 -1.57 -7.08
C MET A 109 1.56 -0.93 -6.21
N THR A 110 2.01 -0.15 -5.25
CA THR A 110 1.18 0.78 -4.46
C THR A 110 1.72 2.19 -4.63
N SER A 111 0.86 3.19 -4.56
CA SER A 111 1.27 4.59 -4.62
C SER A 111 0.48 5.42 -3.63
N ASP A 112 1.12 6.43 -3.08
CA ASP A 112 0.50 7.49 -2.31
C ASP A 112 0.73 8.82 -3.03
N GLY A 113 -0.25 9.73 -2.95
CA GLY A 113 -0.19 11.02 -3.64
C GLY A 113 -0.37 10.95 -5.18
N ILE A 114 -0.39 9.76 -5.77
CA ILE A 114 -0.60 9.57 -7.21
C ILE A 114 -1.83 8.72 -7.47
N THR A 115 -2.88 9.34 -8.00
CA THR A 115 -4.02 8.60 -8.54
C THR A 115 -3.98 8.70 -10.06
N PRO A 116 -3.63 7.61 -10.77
CA PRO A 116 -3.69 7.63 -12.23
C PRO A 116 -5.09 7.97 -12.69
N THR A 117 -5.23 8.84 -13.67
CA THR A 117 -6.51 9.14 -14.32
C THR A 117 -7.05 7.92 -15.07
N ASP A 118 -6.16 7.07 -15.57
CA ASP A 118 -6.52 5.78 -16.16
C ASP A 118 -6.79 4.75 -15.05
N PRO A 119 -7.96 4.11 -15.00
CA PRO A 119 -8.26 3.03 -14.05
C PRO A 119 -7.35 1.81 -14.22
N LYS A 120 -6.73 1.63 -15.38
CA LYS A 120 -5.76 0.56 -15.68
C LYS A 120 -4.49 1.13 -16.31
N PRO A 121 -3.69 1.87 -15.54
CA PRO A 121 -2.52 2.54 -16.09
C PRO A 121 -1.52 1.52 -16.64
N SER A 122 -1.02 1.79 -17.83
CA SER A 122 0.05 0.96 -18.42
C SER A 122 1.36 1.21 -17.68
N LEU A 123 2.13 0.15 -17.44
CA LEU A 123 3.52 0.31 -16.99
C LEU A 123 4.34 1.04 -18.06
N PRO A 124 5.34 1.84 -17.65
CA PRO A 124 6.35 2.31 -18.57
C PRO A 124 6.99 1.11 -19.29
N PRO A 125 7.46 1.28 -20.55
CA PRO A 125 8.13 0.20 -21.26
C PRO A 125 9.25 -0.39 -20.41
N THR A 126 9.17 -1.69 -20.12
CA THR A 126 10.10 -2.38 -19.21
C THR A 126 11.47 -2.66 -19.85
N GLY A 127 11.68 -2.29 -21.10
CA GLY A 127 12.92 -2.56 -21.83
C GLY A 127 14.19 -2.01 -21.18
N GLU A 128 14.10 -0.95 -20.39
CA GLU A 128 15.22 -0.33 -19.68
C GLU A 128 15.23 -0.60 -18.18
N SER A 129 14.09 -0.97 -17.59
CA SER A 129 13.92 -1.11 -16.13
C SER A 129 14.12 -2.55 -15.67
N LYS A 130 15.39 -2.97 -15.56
CA LYS A 130 15.72 -4.34 -15.07
C LYS A 130 15.45 -4.53 -13.57
N THR A 131 15.34 -3.45 -12.79
CA THR A 131 15.15 -3.51 -11.32
C THR A 131 13.82 -2.92 -10.90
N ALA A 132 13.31 -3.31 -9.71
CA ALA A 132 12.11 -2.73 -9.13
C ALA A 132 12.28 -1.22 -8.86
N ALA A 133 13.44 -0.80 -8.39
CA ALA A 133 13.75 0.60 -8.14
C ALA A 133 13.71 1.47 -9.40
N ALA A 134 14.31 0.98 -10.51
CA ALA A 134 14.27 1.70 -11.78
C ALA A 134 12.83 1.82 -12.32
N LEU A 135 12.03 0.78 -12.14
CA LEU A 135 10.62 0.80 -12.52
C LEU A 135 9.82 1.79 -11.65
N ALA A 136 10.05 1.83 -10.34
CA ALA A 136 9.41 2.80 -9.45
C ALA A 136 9.72 4.23 -9.87
N GLY A 137 10.98 4.55 -10.16
CA GLY A 137 11.39 5.86 -10.67
C GLY A 137 10.71 6.23 -12.00
N ALA A 138 10.62 5.30 -12.95
CA ALA A 138 9.96 5.53 -14.22
C ALA A 138 8.44 5.77 -14.05
N ILE A 139 7.80 5.10 -13.10
CA ILE A 139 6.38 5.30 -12.77
C ILE A 139 6.17 6.69 -12.17
N ILE A 140 6.97 7.08 -11.18
CA ILE A 140 6.89 8.41 -10.58
C ILE A 140 7.03 9.49 -11.65
N ASN A 141 8.07 9.44 -12.49
CA ASN A 141 8.29 10.43 -13.54
C ASN A 141 7.10 10.53 -14.50
N ARG A 142 6.56 9.40 -14.94
CA ARG A 142 5.43 9.38 -15.89
C ARG A 142 4.13 9.90 -15.29
N TRP A 143 3.88 9.61 -14.02
CA TRP A 143 2.61 9.96 -13.39
C TRP A 143 2.63 11.33 -12.74
N SER A 144 3.80 11.83 -12.34
CA SER A 144 3.95 13.20 -11.85
C SER A 144 3.58 14.27 -12.89
N GLU A 145 3.77 13.97 -14.17
CA GLU A 145 3.37 14.85 -15.27
C GLU A 145 1.84 15.03 -15.36
N SER A 146 1.07 14.07 -14.87
CA SER A 146 -0.41 14.10 -14.85
C SER A 146 -1.02 14.45 -13.49
N ALA A 147 -0.19 14.56 -12.45
CA ALA A 147 -0.66 14.92 -11.11
C ALA A 147 -0.94 16.42 -11.01
N ALA A 148 -2.19 16.76 -10.72
CA ALA A 148 -2.64 18.16 -10.62
C ALA A 148 -2.24 18.87 -9.32
N THR A 149 -1.47 18.21 -8.44
CA THR A 149 -1.22 18.70 -7.07
C THR A 149 0.26 18.64 -6.73
N GLY A 150 0.77 19.67 -6.07
CA GLY A 150 2.11 19.70 -5.47
C GLY A 150 2.21 18.91 -4.16
N ASP A 151 1.55 17.76 -4.08
CA ASP A 151 1.61 16.86 -2.94
C ASP A 151 2.78 15.88 -3.07
N ASP A 152 3.27 15.39 -1.93
CA ASP A 152 4.33 14.39 -1.90
C ASP A 152 3.85 13.08 -2.55
N MET A 153 4.72 12.48 -3.38
CA MET A 153 4.39 11.27 -4.12
C MET A 153 5.35 10.14 -3.74
N SER A 154 4.79 8.97 -3.51
CA SER A 154 5.58 7.77 -3.28
C SER A 154 5.05 6.58 -4.11
N VAL A 155 5.97 5.75 -4.57
CA VAL A 155 5.65 4.51 -5.29
C VAL A 155 6.48 3.36 -4.73
N SER A 156 5.82 2.30 -4.32
CA SER A 156 6.46 1.04 -3.94
C SER A 156 6.23 -0.01 -5.02
N VAL A 157 7.30 -0.65 -5.49
CA VAL A 157 7.24 -1.69 -6.51
C VAL A 157 7.86 -2.98 -6.00
N ILE A 158 7.10 -4.07 -6.06
CA ILE A 158 7.54 -5.42 -5.71
C ILE A 158 7.47 -6.28 -6.96
N ARG A 159 8.58 -6.92 -7.31
CA ARG A 159 8.66 -7.89 -8.41
C ARG A 159 8.76 -9.30 -7.86
N ILE A 160 7.89 -10.15 -8.33
CA ILE A 160 7.91 -11.57 -7.95
C ILE A 160 8.88 -12.31 -8.88
N ALA A 161 9.94 -12.85 -8.29
CA ALA A 161 11.04 -13.51 -9.02
C ALA A 161 10.90 -15.04 -9.04
#